data_9b38072c63dfce8e2515de118adb2e63
#
_entry.id   9b38072c63dfce8e2515de118adb2e63
#
_cell.length_a   1.000
_cell.length_b   1.000
_cell.length_c   1.000
_cell.angle_alpha   90.00
_cell.angle_beta   90.00
_cell.angle_gamma   90.00
#
_symmetry.space_group_name_H-M   'P 1'
#
loop_
_entity.id
_entity.type
_entity.pdbx_description
1 polymer ?
#
loop_
_entity_poly.entity_id
_entity_poly.type
_entity_poly.pdbx_seq_one_letter_code
_entity_poly.pdbx_strand_id
1 'polypeptide(L)'
;NIEDFDKYYKPAEFEGMDMLRSDAKWSWFRSKQSEHFFVFWEAGFGDDPNAETVPANLRVDIDDLLEKAELFYRTNVEKLKFAETGQGKSFLDRYKMEIYLLYQEEWLATGSGYDNIIGALWVNPSTCQPVGSTIAHEIGHSFQYQVYCDKLCQGGNDDLKSGFRYGYEGSNGGCGFWEQCAQWQSFQDYPEEMFTSYNFDVWLNNNHRHFENEWMRYASYWLQSYWTMKHGIETIGNIWRESVYPEDAISAYTRLYCNGDWSKTKKELYDYASRMATFDIDGVREYSEGYLGRYHTTFYTSGEYYQMAYANCPETTGFNVIPLNVPDAGNMVVAADFVGLEPG
;
A
#
# COMPACT_ATOMS: atom_id res chain seq x y z
N ASN A 1 -21.33 15.78 23.32
CA ASN A 1 -22.41 14.95 22.78
C ASN A 1 -21.79 13.78 22.05
N ILE A 2 -22.09 12.57 22.53
CA ILE A 2 -21.71 11.35 21.83
C ILE A 2 -22.84 11.05 20.87
N GLU A 3 -22.54 11.17 19.58
CA GLU A 3 -23.48 10.95 18.49
C GLU A 3 -23.10 9.67 17.72
N ASP A 4 -24.02 9.11 16.99
CA ASP A 4 -23.78 7.98 16.09
C ASP A 4 -23.27 6.67 16.76
N PHE A 5 -23.67 6.39 18.00
CA PHE A 5 -23.32 5.13 18.66
C PHE A 5 -23.63 3.88 17.82
N ASP A 6 -24.69 3.92 17.07
CA ASP A 6 -25.14 2.85 16.19
C ASP A 6 -24.22 2.64 14.96
N LYS A 7 -23.37 3.63 14.67
CA LYS A 7 -22.35 3.55 13.62
C LYS A 7 -20.99 3.06 14.12
N TYR A 8 -20.86 2.81 15.41
CA TYR A 8 -19.68 2.19 16.00
C TYR A 8 -19.84 0.68 16.07
N TYR A 9 -18.89 -0.04 15.47
CA TYR A 9 -18.77 -1.47 15.69
C TYR A 9 -17.91 -1.71 16.93
N LYS A 10 -18.51 -2.19 18.02
CA LYS A 10 -17.74 -2.54 19.20
C LYS A 10 -17.03 -3.88 18.99
N PRO A 11 -15.68 -3.90 18.90
CA PRO A 11 -14.94 -5.13 18.72
C PRO A 11 -15.24 -6.18 19.79
N ALA A 12 -15.25 -7.46 19.40
CA ALA A 12 -15.52 -8.56 20.33
C ALA A 12 -14.54 -8.58 21.53
N GLU A 13 -13.29 -8.18 21.29
CA GLU A 13 -12.29 -8.08 22.39
C GLU A 13 -12.65 -7.03 23.45
N PHE A 14 -13.57 -6.10 23.15
CA PHE A 14 -14.07 -5.07 24.08
C PHE A 14 -15.40 -5.44 24.74
N GLU A 15 -15.91 -6.65 24.56
CA GLU A 15 -17.25 -7.05 25.03
C GLU A 15 -17.46 -6.73 26.52
N GLY A 16 -16.46 -6.99 27.36
CA GLY A 16 -16.51 -6.71 28.80
C GLY A 16 -16.20 -5.25 29.21
N MET A 17 -15.89 -4.38 28.25
CA MET A 17 -15.51 -2.99 28.51
C MET A 17 -16.75 -2.09 28.49
N ASP A 18 -17.02 -1.38 29.59
CA ASP A 18 -18.01 -0.30 29.63
C ASP A 18 -17.34 1.01 29.14
N MET A 19 -17.51 1.32 27.87
CA MET A 19 -16.93 2.52 27.23
C MET A 19 -17.58 3.84 27.71
N LEU A 20 -18.67 3.79 28.49
CA LEU A 20 -19.26 4.96 29.14
C LEU A 20 -18.56 5.32 30.45
N ARG A 21 -17.59 4.55 30.89
CA ARG A 21 -16.75 4.88 32.05
C ARG A 21 -15.53 5.68 31.60
N SER A 22 -15.19 6.71 32.32
CA SER A 22 -13.99 7.53 32.02
C SER A 22 -12.67 6.79 32.26
N ASP A 23 -12.68 5.73 33.06
CA ASP A 23 -11.52 4.89 33.38
C ASP A 23 -11.36 3.67 32.43
N ALA A 24 -12.27 3.47 31.46
CA ALA A 24 -12.11 2.45 30.46
C ALA A 24 -10.88 2.74 29.59
N LYS A 25 -10.21 1.69 29.09
CA LYS A 25 -9.06 1.86 28.18
C LYS A 25 -9.45 2.73 26.99
N TRP A 26 -10.54 2.38 26.33
CA TRP A 26 -11.16 3.17 25.28
C TRP A 26 -12.49 3.69 25.79
N SER A 27 -12.61 5.00 25.91
CA SER A 27 -13.78 5.65 26.50
C SER A 27 -14.38 6.65 25.54
N TRP A 28 -15.69 6.70 25.49
CA TRP A 28 -16.41 7.73 24.73
C TRP A 28 -16.07 9.16 25.20
N PHE A 29 -15.65 9.34 26.46
CA PHE A 29 -15.19 10.63 26.97
C PHE A 29 -13.81 11.05 26.41
N ARG A 30 -13.08 10.11 25.83
CA ARG A 30 -11.81 10.34 25.14
C ARG A 30 -11.93 9.86 23.70
N SER A 31 -12.84 10.49 23.01
CA SER A 31 -13.11 10.18 21.59
C SER A 31 -13.54 11.41 20.82
N LYS A 32 -13.36 11.37 19.52
CA LYS A 32 -13.89 12.31 18.56
C LYS A 32 -14.29 11.56 17.29
N GLN A 33 -15.19 12.13 16.51
CA GLN A 33 -15.63 11.49 15.28
C GLN A 33 -15.66 12.50 14.13
N SER A 34 -15.54 11.98 12.93
CA SER A 34 -15.84 12.65 11.67
C SER A 34 -16.98 11.90 10.93
N GLU A 35 -17.17 12.19 9.66
CA GLU A 35 -18.20 11.52 8.87
C GLU A 35 -18.00 10.00 8.81
N HIS A 36 -16.73 9.54 8.64
CA HIS A 36 -16.43 8.14 8.40
C HIS A 36 -15.50 7.50 9.43
N PHE A 37 -15.06 8.23 10.48
CA PHE A 37 -14.13 7.73 11.48
C PHE A 37 -14.58 8.03 12.91
N PHE A 38 -14.25 7.09 13.81
CA PHE A 38 -14.09 7.33 15.23
C PHE A 38 -12.61 7.32 15.60
N VAL A 39 -12.19 8.26 16.43
CA VAL A 39 -10.87 8.23 17.07
C VAL A 39 -11.05 8.10 18.56
N PHE A 40 -10.37 7.14 19.16
CA PHE A 40 -10.25 6.96 20.61
C PHE A 40 -8.80 7.15 21.03
N TRP A 41 -8.57 7.71 22.22
CA TRP A 41 -7.22 7.84 22.76
C TRP A 41 -7.13 7.38 24.20
N GLU A 42 -5.95 6.91 24.60
CA GLU A 42 -5.70 6.41 25.95
C GLU A 42 -5.72 7.52 27.01
N ALA A 43 -5.97 7.13 28.26
CA ALA A 43 -6.15 8.04 29.40
C ALA A 43 -4.94 8.94 29.67
N GLY A 44 -3.73 8.54 29.27
CA GLY A 44 -2.52 9.32 29.43
C GLY A 44 -2.57 10.70 28.76
N PHE A 45 -3.36 10.85 27.70
CA PHE A 45 -3.56 12.14 27.02
C PHE A 45 -4.50 13.10 27.80
N GLY A 46 -5.28 12.61 28.75
CA GLY A 46 -6.37 13.39 29.32
C GLY A 46 -7.51 13.63 28.33
N ASP A 47 -8.19 14.76 28.48
CA ASP A 47 -9.38 15.08 27.67
C ASP A 47 -9.03 15.55 26.26
N ASP A 48 -7.85 16.12 26.06
CA ASP A 48 -7.39 16.65 24.76
C ASP A 48 -5.95 16.22 24.50
N PRO A 49 -5.70 15.37 23.49
CA PRO A 49 -4.34 14.97 23.10
C PRO A 49 -3.42 16.11 22.65
N ASN A 50 -3.96 17.26 22.30
CA ASN A 50 -3.17 18.44 21.89
C ASN A 50 -2.95 19.46 23.03
N ALA A 51 -3.44 19.19 24.23
CA ALA A 51 -3.31 20.12 25.37
C ALA A 51 -1.84 20.38 25.74
N GLU A 52 -1.54 21.56 26.26
CA GLU A 52 -0.20 21.92 26.75
C GLU A 52 0.30 21.02 27.89
N THR A 53 -0.61 20.37 28.62
CA THR A 53 -0.31 19.40 29.67
C THR A 53 0.25 18.08 29.13
N VAL A 54 0.04 17.79 27.86
CA VAL A 54 0.62 16.62 27.19
C VAL A 54 2.06 16.95 26.77
N PRO A 55 3.06 16.09 27.03
CA PRO A 55 4.41 16.28 26.53
C PRO A 55 4.44 16.54 25.02
N ALA A 56 5.24 17.51 24.57
CA ALA A 56 5.24 17.96 23.18
C ALA A 56 5.47 16.83 22.15
N ASN A 57 6.32 15.86 22.50
CA ASN A 57 6.59 14.67 21.69
C ASN A 57 5.44 13.65 21.65
N LEU A 58 4.41 13.85 22.48
CA LEU A 58 3.22 12.99 22.51
C LEU A 58 1.95 13.72 22.06
N ARG A 59 2.02 15.01 21.74
CA ARG A 59 0.83 15.77 21.34
C ARG A 59 0.35 15.34 19.97
N VAL A 60 -0.96 15.22 19.83
CA VAL A 60 -1.63 14.94 18.57
C VAL A 60 -2.80 15.89 18.37
N ASP A 61 -2.82 16.55 17.25
CA ASP A 61 -3.99 17.31 16.78
C ASP A 61 -5.01 16.33 16.19
N ILE A 62 -6.07 16.07 16.94
CA ILE A 62 -7.12 15.13 16.53
C ILE A 62 -7.93 15.66 15.35
N ASP A 63 -8.05 16.98 15.19
CA ASP A 63 -8.75 17.56 14.05
C ASP A 63 -7.94 17.39 12.76
N ASP A 64 -6.63 17.57 12.80
CA ASP A 64 -5.75 17.27 11.68
C ASP A 64 -5.80 15.77 11.32
N LEU A 65 -5.77 14.89 12.33
CA LEU A 65 -5.87 13.45 12.11
C LEU A 65 -7.18 13.06 11.41
N LEU A 66 -8.32 13.58 11.87
CA LEU A 66 -9.62 13.29 11.28
C LEU A 66 -9.77 13.91 9.88
N GLU A 67 -9.32 15.15 9.67
CA GLU A 67 -9.36 15.79 8.35
C GLU A 67 -8.56 14.99 7.31
N LYS A 68 -7.35 14.57 7.67
CA LYS A 68 -6.51 13.76 6.78
C LYS A 68 -7.09 12.36 6.58
N ALA A 69 -7.62 11.72 7.62
CA ALA A 69 -8.27 10.43 7.51
C ALA A 69 -9.46 10.48 6.52
N GLU A 70 -10.26 11.55 6.56
CA GLU A 70 -11.35 11.75 5.60
C GLU A 70 -10.85 11.92 4.17
N LEU A 71 -9.72 12.62 3.96
CA LEU A 71 -9.07 12.70 2.65
C LEU A 71 -8.69 11.31 2.15
N PHE A 72 -8.05 10.49 2.98
CA PHE A 72 -7.61 9.14 2.62
C PHE A 72 -8.80 8.18 2.42
N TYR A 73 -9.87 8.37 3.18
CA TYR A 73 -11.12 7.64 2.95
C TYR A 73 -11.69 7.93 1.56
N ARG A 74 -11.82 9.20 1.18
CA ARG A 74 -12.30 9.58 -0.15
C ARG A 74 -11.40 9.02 -1.26
N THR A 75 -10.09 9.08 -1.08
CA THR A 75 -9.15 8.48 -2.04
C THR A 75 -9.44 7.00 -2.23
N ASN A 76 -9.56 6.22 -1.16
CA ASN A 76 -9.77 4.78 -1.25
C ASN A 76 -11.17 4.38 -1.73
N VAL A 77 -12.21 5.12 -1.36
CA VAL A 77 -13.60 4.81 -1.72
C VAL A 77 -14.00 5.42 -3.05
N GLU A 78 -13.80 6.73 -3.22
CA GLU A 78 -14.32 7.45 -4.39
C GLU A 78 -13.40 7.30 -5.60
N LYS A 79 -12.09 7.38 -5.39
CA LYS A 79 -11.10 7.32 -6.47
C LYS A 79 -10.70 5.88 -6.80
N LEU A 80 -10.23 5.12 -5.83
CA LEU A 80 -9.61 3.81 -6.03
C LEU A 80 -10.60 2.64 -6.00
N LYS A 81 -11.79 2.85 -5.45
CA LYS A 81 -12.85 1.83 -5.35
C LYS A 81 -12.43 0.55 -4.60
N PHE A 82 -11.68 0.70 -3.51
CA PHE A 82 -11.42 -0.44 -2.61
C PHE A 82 -12.69 -0.90 -1.89
N ALA A 83 -13.65 -0.01 -1.68
CA ALA A 83 -14.98 -0.34 -1.18
C ALA A 83 -16.06 0.29 -2.06
N GLU A 84 -17.18 -0.41 -2.22
CA GLU A 84 -18.37 0.07 -2.93
C GLU A 84 -19.45 0.41 -1.91
N THR A 85 -19.52 1.70 -1.53
CA THR A 85 -20.45 2.20 -0.52
C THR A 85 -21.79 2.64 -1.12
N GLY A 86 -22.83 2.73 -0.27
CA GLY A 86 -24.16 3.18 -0.67
C GLY A 86 -24.99 2.15 -1.44
N GLN A 87 -24.55 0.90 -1.51
CA GLN A 87 -25.18 -0.15 -2.32
C GLN A 87 -25.54 -1.42 -1.52
N GLY A 88 -25.36 -1.39 -0.20
CA GLY A 88 -25.53 -2.58 0.64
C GLY A 88 -24.46 -3.65 0.48
N LYS A 89 -23.35 -3.30 -0.15
CA LYS A 89 -22.22 -4.21 -0.43
C LYS A 89 -21.07 -4.09 0.56
N SER A 90 -21.08 -3.08 1.42
CA SER A 90 -20.00 -2.78 2.35
C SER A 90 -20.52 -2.56 3.75
N PHE A 91 -19.81 -3.04 4.76
CA PHE A 91 -20.08 -2.69 6.15
C PHE A 91 -19.86 -1.19 6.45
N LEU A 92 -19.15 -0.47 5.58
CA LEU A 92 -19.02 0.99 5.65
C LEU A 92 -20.35 1.73 5.39
N ASP A 93 -21.37 1.07 4.86
CA ASP A 93 -22.72 1.62 4.77
C ASP A 93 -23.38 1.73 6.15
N ARG A 94 -22.87 0.99 7.13
CA ARG A 94 -23.40 0.95 8.50
C ARG A 94 -22.42 1.51 9.53
N TYR A 95 -21.14 1.20 9.42
CA TYR A 95 -20.13 1.49 10.43
C TYR A 95 -19.08 2.48 9.94
N LYS A 96 -18.58 3.31 10.85
CA LYS A 96 -17.38 4.13 10.65
C LYS A 96 -16.14 3.32 10.95
N MET A 97 -15.05 3.63 10.28
CA MET A 97 -13.73 3.08 10.59
C MET A 97 -13.21 3.60 11.93
N GLU A 98 -12.26 2.92 12.52
CA GLU A 98 -11.82 3.15 13.88
C GLU A 98 -10.32 3.44 13.95
N ILE A 99 -9.94 4.48 14.69
CA ILE A 99 -8.56 4.86 14.96
C ILE A 99 -8.33 4.82 16.45
N TYR A 100 -7.27 4.13 16.88
CA TYR A 100 -6.87 3.98 18.25
C TYR A 100 -5.51 4.61 18.48
N LEU A 101 -5.45 5.71 19.23
CA LEU A 101 -4.24 6.45 19.54
C LEU A 101 -3.69 6.04 20.90
N LEU A 102 -2.48 5.44 20.88
CA LEU A 102 -1.80 4.95 22.07
C LEU A 102 -0.90 6.03 22.68
N TYR A 103 -0.91 6.13 24.00
CA TYR A 103 -0.04 7.05 24.74
C TYR A 103 1.33 6.41 24.97
N GLN A 104 2.20 6.48 23.97
CA GLN A 104 3.54 5.89 24.02
C GLN A 104 4.50 6.63 23.06
N GLU A 105 5.78 6.63 23.43
CA GLU A 105 6.85 7.15 22.57
C GLU A 105 7.30 6.13 21.52
N GLU A 106 7.19 4.84 21.85
CA GLU A 106 7.55 3.78 20.91
C GLU A 106 6.71 3.87 19.64
N TRP A 107 7.40 3.85 18.49
CA TRP A 107 6.75 3.95 17.19
C TRP A 107 5.81 2.77 16.96
N LEU A 108 4.60 3.08 16.59
CA LEU A 108 3.59 2.11 16.16
C LEU A 108 2.71 2.73 15.09
N ALA A 109 2.59 2.02 13.98
CA ALA A 109 1.54 2.26 13.00
C ALA A 109 1.14 0.90 12.41
N THR A 110 -0.13 0.54 12.56
CA THR A 110 -0.68 -0.72 12.07
C THR A 110 -2.08 -0.49 11.56
N GLY A 111 -2.29 -0.75 10.26
CA GLY A 111 -3.61 -0.79 9.65
C GLY A 111 -4.08 -2.23 9.47
N SER A 112 -5.27 -2.52 9.93
CA SER A 112 -5.96 -3.80 9.81
C SER A 112 -7.46 -3.62 10.07
N GLY A 113 -8.04 -4.32 11.00
CA GLY A 113 -9.44 -4.18 11.38
C GLY A 113 -9.85 -5.16 12.47
N TYR A 114 -11.14 -5.17 12.74
CA TYR A 114 -11.76 -5.99 13.78
C TYR A 114 -12.80 -6.94 13.22
N ASP A 115 -12.76 -8.19 13.71
CA ASP A 115 -13.80 -9.21 13.61
C ASP A 115 -14.30 -9.50 12.19
N ASN A 116 -13.50 -9.17 11.16
CA ASN A 116 -13.88 -9.24 9.75
C ASN A 116 -15.12 -8.36 9.41
N ILE A 117 -15.30 -7.29 10.15
CA ILE A 117 -16.42 -6.35 9.98
C ILE A 117 -15.93 -4.97 9.55
N ILE A 118 -14.94 -4.40 10.26
CA ILE A 118 -14.55 -3.00 10.06
C ILE A 118 -13.04 -2.81 10.06
N GLY A 119 -12.55 -1.98 9.14
CA GLY A 119 -11.18 -1.52 9.13
C GLY A 119 -10.87 -0.62 10.32
N ALA A 120 -9.68 -0.79 10.88
CA ALA A 120 -9.18 0.00 11.99
C ALA A 120 -7.67 0.20 11.89
N LEU A 121 -7.15 1.19 12.61
CA LEU A 121 -5.71 1.39 12.76
C LEU A 121 -5.33 1.78 14.18
N TRP A 122 -4.11 1.42 14.55
CA TRP A 122 -3.48 1.72 15.84
C TRP A 122 -2.22 2.52 15.58
N VAL A 123 -2.09 3.66 16.24
CA VAL A 123 -1.01 4.60 15.98
C VAL A 123 -0.47 5.19 17.27
N ASN A 124 0.82 5.55 17.26
CA ASN A 124 1.41 6.36 18.31
C ASN A 124 1.55 7.83 17.86
N PRO A 125 1.79 8.77 18.77
CA PRO A 125 1.85 10.20 18.44
C PRO A 125 2.86 10.59 17.36
N SER A 126 4.04 9.97 17.32
CA SER A 126 5.08 10.32 16.34
C SER A 126 4.65 10.12 14.88
N THR A 127 3.66 9.26 14.63
CA THR A 127 3.09 9.02 13.30
C THR A 127 2.07 10.08 12.88
N CYS A 128 1.68 10.95 13.80
CA CYS A 128 0.69 12.01 13.64
C CYS A 128 1.29 13.42 13.83
N GLN A 129 2.60 13.59 13.69
CA GLN A 129 3.33 14.85 13.97
C GLN A 129 4.23 15.28 12.80
N PRO A 130 3.66 15.76 11.69
CA PRO A 130 2.25 15.86 11.30
C PRO A 130 1.67 14.55 10.77
N VAL A 131 0.35 14.51 10.61
CA VAL A 131 -0.32 13.43 9.88
C VAL A 131 0.06 13.51 8.40
N GLY A 132 0.52 12.40 7.83
CA GLY A 132 1.01 12.36 6.45
C GLY A 132 0.90 10.98 5.83
N SER A 133 1.86 10.63 5.00
CA SER A 133 1.85 9.37 4.21
C SER A 133 1.85 8.11 5.06
N THR A 134 2.40 8.11 6.27
CA THR A 134 2.33 6.97 7.19
C THR A 134 0.88 6.62 7.53
N ILE A 135 0.07 7.61 7.91
CA ILE A 135 -1.36 7.37 8.20
C ILE A 135 -2.12 7.00 6.93
N ALA A 136 -1.80 7.61 5.79
CA ALA A 136 -2.38 7.23 4.50
C ALA A 136 -2.10 5.76 4.15
N HIS A 137 -0.88 5.29 4.43
CA HIS A 137 -0.46 3.90 4.26
C HIS A 137 -1.27 2.94 5.14
N GLU A 138 -1.41 3.26 6.43
CA GLU A 138 -2.15 2.41 7.37
C GLU A 138 -3.65 2.39 7.08
N ILE A 139 -4.23 3.51 6.67
CA ILE A 139 -5.62 3.54 6.16
C ILE A 139 -5.73 2.70 4.88
N GLY A 140 -4.72 2.71 4.02
CA GLY A 140 -4.63 1.79 2.88
C GLY A 140 -4.77 0.33 3.31
N HIS A 141 -4.01 -0.11 4.32
CA HIS A 141 -4.16 -1.46 4.89
C HIS A 141 -5.55 -1.72 5.47
N SER A 142 -6.13 -0.73 6.15
CA SER A 142 -7.48 -0.86 6.70
C SER A 142 -8.51 -1.07 5.58
N PHE A 143 -8.34 -0.46 4.42
CA PHE A 143 -9.18 -0.72 3.24
C PHE A 143 -8.91 -2.08 2.59
N GLN A 144 -7.68 -2.56 2.57
CA GLN A 144 -7.36 -3.92 2.14
C GLN A 144 -8.07 -4.96 3.02
N TYR A 145 -8.08 -4.74 4.33
CA TYR A 145 -8.85 -5.53 5.28
C TYR A 145 -10.36 -5.42 5.02
N GLN A 146 -10.85 -4.20 4.74
CA GLN A 146 -12.26 -3.94 4.44
C GLN A 146 -12.76 -4.68 3.19
N VAL A 147 -11.91 -4.87 2.19
CA VAL A 147 -12.26 -5.69 1.00
C VAL A 147 -12.73 -7.07 1.42
N TYR A 148 -12.04 -7.71 2.34
CA TYR A 148 -12.44 -9.02 2.87
C TYR A 148 -13.72 -8.94 3.70
N CYS A 149 -13.85 -7.95 4.58
CA CYS A 149 -15.07 -7.71 5.33
C CYS A 149 -16.28 -7.58 4.40
N ASP A 150 -16.12 -6.83 3.32
CA ASP A 150 -17.21 -6.54 2.38
C ASP A 150 -17.60 -7.76 1.54
N LYS A 151 -16.69 -8.70 1.29
CA LYS A 151 -17.05 -10.02 0.73
C LYS A 151 -18.00 -10.77 1.65
N LEU A 152 -17.76 -10.73 2.96
CA LEU A 152 -18.68 -11.33 3.95
C LEU A 152 -20.01 -10.58 4.02
N CYS A 153 -19.99 -9.24 3.94
CA CYS A 153 -21.20 -8.41 3.86
C CYS A 153 -22.10 -8.82 2.69
N GLN A 154 -21.50 -9.21 1.57
CA GLN A 154 -22.20 -9.65 0.37
C GLN A 154 -22.63 -11.14 0.41
N GLY A 155 -22.51 -11.81 1.55
CA GLY A 155 -22.89 -13.19 1.72
C GLY A 155 -21.83 -14.21 1.32
N GLY A 156 -20.56 -13.78 1.18
CA GLY A 156 -19.42 -14.67 1.09
C GLY A 156 -19.26 -15.50 2.36
N ASN A 157 -18.54 -16.58 2.30
CA ASN A 157 -18.23 -17.36 3.48
C ASN A 157 -16.95 -16.84 4.17
N ASP A 158 -16.80 -17.14 5.45
CA ASP A 158 -15.61 -16.82 6.24
C ASP A 158 -14.49 -17.82 5.94
N ASP A 159 -14.15 -17.96 4.66
CA ASP A 159 -13.06 -18.80 4.20
C ASP A 159 -11.82 -17.94 3.99
N LEU A 160 -10.78 -18.15 4.80
CA LEU A 160 -9.48 -17.48 4.69
C LEU A 160 -8.82 -17.67 3.32
N LYS A 161 -9.32 -18.58 2.51
CA LYS A 161 -8.89 -18.79 1.12
C LYS A 161 -9.47 -17.77 0.14
N SER A 162 -10.21 -16.76 0.59
CA SER A 162 -10.70 -15.68 -0.25
C SER A 162 -9.65 -14.60 -0.43
N GLY A 163 -9.33 -14.28 -1.69
CA GLY A 163 -8.51 -13.14 -2.05
C GLY A 163 -7.10 -13.15 -1.49
N PHE A 164 -6.48 -11.98 -1.46
CA PHE A 164 -5.09 -11.80 -1.03
C PHE A 164 -4.88 -11.88 0.48
N ARG A 165 -5.94 -11.89 1.27
CA ARG A 165 -5.82 -12.07 2.72
C ARG A 165 -5.06 -13.34 3.09
N TYR A 166 -5.19 -14.38 2.30
CA TYR A 166 -4.48 -15.63 2.53
C TYR A 166 -2.97 -15.48 2.43
N GLY A 167 -2.47 -14.70 1.48
CA GLY A 167 -1.03 -14.43 1.33
C GLY A 167 -0.44 -13.63 2.49
N TYR A 168 -1.26 -12.85 3.19
CA TYR A 168 -0.84 -12.08 4.36
C TYR A 168 -0.45 -12.97 5.56
N GLU A 169 -1.03 -14.13 5.69
CA GLU A 169 -0.77 -15.03 6.82
C GLU A 169 0.56 -15.81 6.72
N GLY A 170 1.47 -15.36 5.91
CA GLY A 170 2.88 -15.82 5.94
C GLY A 170 3.19 -17.04 5.10
N SER A 171 2.30 -17.45 4.22
CA SER A 171 2.62 -18.45 3.21
C SER A 171 3.09 -17.78 1.93
N ASN A 172 4.23 -18.17 1.40
CA ASN A 172 4.67 -17.89 0.03
C ASN A 172 4.67 -16.42 -0.41
N GLY A 173 5.59 -15.65 0.08
CA GLY A 173 5.79 -14.27 -0.36
C GLY A 173 5.39 -13.21 0.66
N GLY A 174 4.83 -13.62 1.80
CA GLY A 174 4.60 -12.73 2.92
C GLY A 174 3.64 -11.59 2.63
N CYS A 175 3.97 -10.42 3.14
CA CYS A 175 3.17 -9.20 3.06
C CYS A 175 3.48 -8.34 1.82
N GLY A 176 4.28 -8.83 0.85
CA GLY A 176 4.79 -8.02 -0.25
C GLY A 176 3.73 -7.18 -0.95
N PHE A 177 2.71 -7.80 -1.50
CA PHE A 177 1.67 -7.08 -2.23
C PHE A 177 0.82 -6.15 -1.36
N TRP A 178 0.59 -6.51 -0.09
CA TRP A 178 -0.12 -5.65 0.86
C TRP A 178 0.65 -4.35 1.09
N GLU A 179 1.93 -4.42 1.36
CA GLU A 179 2.78 -3.27 1.60
C GLU A 179 2.96 -2.42 0.34
N GLN A 180 3.18 -3.05 -0.81
CA GLN A 180 3.30 -2.37 -2.09
C GLN A 180 2.05 -1.56 -2.42
N CYS A 181 0.87 -2.15 -2.21
CA CYS A 181 -0.40 -1.45 -2.44
C CYS A 181 -0.64 -0.33 -1.42
N ALA A 182 -0.33 -0.53 -0.14
CA ALA A 182 -0.46 0.51 0.87
C ALA A 182 0.43 1.73 0.55
N GLN A 183 1.67 1.50 0.09
CA GLN A 183 2.54 2.55 -0.43
C GLN A 183 1.90 3.25 -1.64
N TRP A 184 1.47 2.48 -2.62
CA TRP A 184 0.82 3.03 -3.82
C TRP A 184 -0.46 3.81 -3.46
N GLN A 185 -1.28 3.33 -2.52
CA GLN A 185 -2.47 4.04 -2.02
C GLN A 185 -2.08 5.38 -1.35
N SER A 186 -1.02 5.39 -0.54
CA SER A 186 -0.53 6.62 0.12
C SER A 186 -0.01 7.64 -0.89
N PHE A 187 0.63 7.18 -1.96
CA PHE A 187 1.19 8.06 -3.01
C PHE A 187 0.12 8.67 -3.91
N GLN A 188 -1.14 8.27 -3.79
CA GLN A 188 -2.22 8.98 -4.44
C GLN A 188 -2.40 10.40 -3.89
N ASP A 189 -2.07 10.62 -2.62
CA ASP A 189 -2.15 11.90 -1.92
C ASP A 189 -0.76 12.54 -1.69
N TYR A 190 0.32 11.75 -1.75
CA TYR A 190 1.71 12.17 -1.57
C TYR A 190 2.62 11.66 -2.72
N PRO A 191 2.32 12.01 -3.98
CA PRO A 191 2.99 11.38 -5.13
C PRO A 191 4.48 11.69 -5.23
N GLU A 192 4.93 12.83 -4.71
CA GLU A 192 6.35 13.20 -4.69
C GLU A 192 7.20 12.23 -3.84
N GLU A 193 6.60 11.57 -2.84
CA GLU A 193 7.30 10.65 -1.96
C GLU A 193 7.72 9.34 -2.65
N MET A 194 7.18 9.03 -3.84
CA MET A 194 7.65 7.90 -4.65
C MET A 194 9.17 7.96 -4.89
N PHE A 195 9.72 9.15 -5.04
CA PHE A 195 11.13 9.37 -5.36
C PHE A 195 11.95 9.95 -4.21
N THR A 196 11.32 10.67 -3.28
CA THR A 196 12.04 11.35 -2.18
C THR A 196 12.25 10.45 -0.96
N SER A 197 11.50 9.36 -0.83
CA SER A 197 11.70 8.40 0.26
C SER A 197 12.88 7.47 0.00
N TYR A 198 13.48 6.93 1.08
CA TYR A 198 14.58 5.96 0.97
C TYR A 198 14.17 4.67 0.22
N ASN A 199 12.88 4.39 0.09
CA ASN A 199 12.39 3.25 -0.66
C ASN A 199 12.74 3.31 -2.15
N PHE A 200 12.94 4.51 -2.70
CA PHE A 200 13.44 4.65 -4.07
C PHE A 200 14.85 4.10 -4.23
N ASP A 201 15.74 4.31 -3.27
CA ASP A 201 17.09 3.72 -3.27
C ASP A 201 17.02 2.18 -3.10
N VAL A 202 16.10 1.69 -2.26
CA VAL A 202 15.83 0.25 -2.15
C VAL A 202 15.39 -0.33 -3.50
N TRP A 203 14.50 0.37 -4.23
CA TRP A 203 14.10 -0.02 -5.58
C TRP A 203 15.29 -0.08 -6.54
N LEU A 204 16.09 0.97 -6.62
CA LEU A 204 17.24 1.03 -7.52
C LEU A 204 18.25 -0.10 -7.29
N ASN A 205 18.38 -0.56 -6.05
CA ASN A 205 19.26 -1.67 -5.69
C ASN A 205 18.65 -3.06 -5.89
N ASN A 206 17.33 -3.18 -6.07
CA ASN A 206 16.62 -4.46 -6.05
C ASN A 206 15.64 -4.67 -7.23
N ASN A 207 15.58 -3.76 -8.20
CA ASN A 207 14.64 -3.87 -9.34
C ASN A 207 14.83 -5.14 -10.20
N HIS A 208 15.95 -5.83 -10.06
CA HIS A 208 16.20 -7.14 -10.67
C HIS A 208 15.47 -8.30 -9.97
N ARG A 209 14.95 -8.08 -8.75
CA ARG A 209 14.24 -9.12 -7.99
C ARG A 209 12.80 -9.29 -8.46
N HIS A 210 12.21 -10.42 -8.07
CA HIS A 210 10.79 -10.69 -8.30
C HIS A 210 9.90 -9.58 -7.73
N PHE A 211 8.81 -9.25 -8.43
CA PHE A 211 7.88 -8.18 -8.08
C PHE A 211 7.42 -8.22 -6.61
N GLU A 212 7.08 -9.40 -6.08
CA GLU A 212 6.63 -9.58 -4.69
C GLU A 212 7.77 -10.00 -3.73
N ASN A 213 9.02 -9.75 -4.08
CA ASN A 213 10.15 -10.07 -3.21
C ASN A 213 10.08 -9.23 -1.93
N GLU A 214 10.20 -9.88 -0.77
CA GLU A 214 10.08 -9.24 0.55
C GLU A 214 11.06 -8.08 0.79
N TRP A 215 12.25 -8.11 0.17
CA TRP A 215 13.19 -6.98 0.24
C TRP A 215 12.65 -5.70 -0.37
N MET A 216 11.67 -5.81 -1.28
CA MET A 216 11.05 -4.67 -1.96
C MET A 216 9.61 -4.42 -1.54
N ARG A 217 9.13 -5.00 -0.46
CA ARG A 217 7.72 -4.86 -0.08
C ARG A 217 7.24 -3.41 0.07
N TYR A 218 8.13 -2.50 0.47
CA TYR A 218 7.85 -1.06 0.54
C TYR A 218 8.34 -0.27 -0.67
N ALA A 219 9.04 -0.88 -1.61
CA ALA A 219 9.69 -0.20 -2.73
C ALA A 219 9.12 -0.55 -4.10
N SER A 220 8.37 -1.65 -4.22
CA SER A 220 7.82 -2.13 -5.50
C SER A 220 6.38 -1.68 -5.73
N TYR A 221 6.16 -0.38 -5.85
CA TYR A 221 4.84 0.26 -6.01
C TYR A 221 4.59 0.83 -7.41
N TRP A 222 5.35 0.40 -8.40
CA TRP A 222 5.35 0.97 -9.75
C TRP A 222 4.43 0.23 -10.72
N LEU A 223 4.32 -1.09 -10.61
CA LEU A 223 3.49 -1.91 -11.47
C LEU A 223 2.01 -1.57 -11.31
N GLN A 224 1.58 -1.19 -10.11
CA GLN A 224 0.23 -0.71 -9.85
C GLN A 224 -0.09 0.53 -10.69
N SER A 225 0.83 1.47 -10.79
CA SER A 225 0.66 2.66 -11.64
C SER A 225 0.62 2.30 -13.12
N TYR A 226 1.42 1.34 -13.56
CA TYR A 226 1.36 0.84 -14.94
C TYR A 226 0.00 0.20 -15.25
N TRP A 227 -0.50 -0.64 -14.37
CA TRP A 227 -1.81 -1.27 -14.56
C TRP A 227 -2.95 -0.24 -14.58
N THR A 228 -2.89 0.77 -13.73
CA THR A 228 -3.90 1.85 -13.74
C THR A 228 -3.79 2.73 -14.98
N MET A 229 -2.61 2.99 -15.49
CA MET A 229 -2.42 3.67 -16.77
C MET A 229 -3.09 2.89 -17.93
N LYS A 230 -3.03 1.56 -17.89
CA LYS A 230 -3.60 0.68 -18.93
C LYS A 230 -5.12 0.54 -18.85
N HIS A 231 -5.68 0.48 -17.66
CA HIS A 231 -7.07 0.04 -17.45
C HIS A 231 -7.93 1.00 -16.61
N GLY A 232 -7.33 2.06 -16.11
CA GLY A 232 -8.02 3.07 -15.28
C GLY A 232 -7.70 2.95 -13.79
N ILE A 233 -8.01 4.02 -13.06
CA ILE A 233 -7.58 4.19 -11.67
C ILE A 233 -8.18 3.15 -10.70
N GLU A 234 -9.31 2.55 -11.06
CA GLU A 234 -10.01 1.54 -10.25
C GLU A 234 -9.40 0.13 -10.36
N THR A 235 -8.41 -0.06 -11.23
CA THR A 235 -7.84 -1.38 -11.55
C THR A 235 -7.36 -2.12 -10.32
N ILE A 236 -6.63 -1.45 -9.43
CA ILE A 236 -6.06 -2.10 -8.24
C ILE A 236 -7.16 -2.46 -7.25
N GLY A 237 -8.11 -1.56 -6.98
CA GLY A 237 -9.26 -1.87 -6.14
C GLY A 237 -10.07 -3.05 -6.69
N ASN A 238 -10.26 -3.13 -8.00
CA ASN A 238 -10.93 -4.24 -8.65
C ASN A 238 -10.14 -5.57 -8.51
N ILE A 239 -8.82 -5.54 -8.68
CA ILE A 239 -7.97 -6.72 -8.44
C ILE A 239 -8.14 -7.22 -7.00
N TRP A 240 -8.12 -6.33 -6.01
CA TRP A 240 -8.35 -6.69 -4.61
C TRP A 240 -9.73 -7.31 -4.38
N ARG A 241 -10.78 -6.67 -4.89
CA ARG A 241 -12.16 -7.14 -4.69
C ARG A 241 -12.47 -8.46 -5.40
N GLU A 242 -11.87 -8.70 -6.57
CA GLU A 242 -12.15 -9.86 -7.41
C GLU A 242 -11.13 -10.99 -7.28
N SER A 243 -10.07 -10.82 -6.50
CA SER A 243 -9.07 -11.86 -6.29
C SER A 243 -9.67 -13.09 -5.60
N VAL A 244 -9.20 -14.27 -5.98
CA VAL A 244 -9.62 -15.56 -5.44
C VAL A 244 -8.40 -16.41 -5.06
N TYR A 245 -8.51 -17.17 -3.98
CA TYR A 245 -7.43 -18.07 -3.61
C TYR A 245 -7.25 -19.17 -4.68
N PRO A 246 -6.03 -19.55 -5.08
CA PRO A 246 -4.72 -19.15 -4.52
C PRO A 246 -3.97 -18.10 -5.36
N GLU A 247 -4.67 -17.20 -6.02
CA GLU A 247 -4.06 -16.20 -6.88
C GLU A 247 -3.11 -15.28 -6.11
N ASP A 248 -1.95 -15.01 -6.71
CA ASP A 248 -1.15 -13.83 -6.45
C ASP A 248 -1.67 -12.64 -7.28
N ALA A 249 -1.07 -11.46 -7.10
CA ALA A 249 -1.52 -10.26 -7.79
C ALA A 249 -1.41 -10.37 -9.31
N ILE A 250 -0.34 -10.98 -9.82
CA ILE A 250 -0.11 -11.13 -11.27
C ILE A 250 -1.07 -12.15 -11.86
N SER A 251 -1.38 -13.22 -11.14
CA SER A 251 -2.36 -14.23 -11.56
C SER A 251 -3.77 -13.64 -11.62
N ALA A 252 -4.16 -12.86 -10.60
CA ALA A 252 -5.44 -12.15 -10.60
C ALA A 252 -5.54 -11.15 -11.76
N TYR A 253 -4.49 -10.35 -11.97
CA TYR A 253 -4.40 -9.44 -13.10
C TYR A 253 -4.53 -10.18 -14.45
N THR A 254 -3.80 -11.29 -14.61
CA THR A 254 -3.84 -12.10 -15.82
C THR A 254 -5.25 -12.60 -16.12
N ARG A 255 -5.95 -13.09 -15.11
CA ARG A 255 -7.34 -13.55 -15.27
C ARG A 255 -8.28 -12.41 -15.63
N LEU A 256 -8.21 -11.30 -14.90
CA LEU A 256 -9.18 -10.19 -15.00
C LEU A 256 -8.96 -9.31 -16.23
N TYR A 257 -7.72 -9.05 -16.61
CA TYR A 257 -7.36 -8.05 -17.63
C TYR A 257 -6.69 -8.63 -18.87
N CYS A 258 -6.19 -9.85 -18.81
CA CYS A 258 -5.56 -10.54 -19.94
C CYS A 258 -6.35 -11.77 -20.40
N ASN A 259 -7.59 -11.98 -19.95
CA ASN A 259 -8.41 -13.15 -20.26
C ASN A 259 -7.71 -14.50 -19.98
N GLY A 260 -6.87 -14.56 -18.96
CA GLY A 260 -6.06 -15.73 -18.63
C GLY A 260 -4.87 -15.99 -19.57
N ASP A 261 -4.60 -15.10 -20.51
CA ASP A 261 -3.50 -15.23 -21.45
C ASP A 261 -2.16 -14.72 -20.85
N TRP A 262 -1.37 -15.65 -20.38
CA TRP A 262 -0.03 -15.39 -19.84
C TRP A 262 0.93 -14.80 -20.88
N SER A 263 0.74 -15.07 -22.18
CA SER A 263 1.56 -14.47 -23.23
C SER A 263 1.32 -12.96 -23.29
N LYS A 264 0.08 -12.53 -23.11
CA LYS A 264 -0.28 -11.11 -23.03
C LYS A 264 0.32 -10.47 -21.76
N THR A 265 0.19 -11.12 -20.62
CA THR A 265 0.77 -10.64 -19.36
C THR A 265 2.28 -10.47 -19.47
N LYS A 266 3.01 -11.42 -20.05
CA LYS A 266 4.46 -11.32 -20.27
C LYS A 266 4.84 -10.14 -21.15
N LYS A 267 4.07 -9.87 -22.21
CA LYS A 267 4.30 -8.70 -23.08
C LYS A 267 4.09 -7.39 -22.33
N GLU A 268 3.08 -7.34 -21.48
CA GLU A 268 2.80 -6.15 -20.67
C GLU A 268 3.85 -5.94 -19.58
N LEU A 269 4.35 -7.01 -18.95
CA LEU A 269 5.48 -6.91 -18.02
C LEU A 269 6.76 -6.42 -18.70
N TYR A 270 6.98 -6.81 -19.94
CA TYR A 270 8.09 -6.29 -20.74
C TYR A 270 7.90 -4.80 -21.08
N ASP A 271 6.69 -4.39 -21.49
CA ASP A 271 6.37 -2.97 -21.71
C ASP A 271 6.55 -2.14 -20.43
N TYR A 272 6.07 -2.68 -19.30
CA TYR A 272 6.30 -2.07 -17.98
C TYR A 272 7.79 -1.87 -17.69
N ALA A 273 8.61 -2.91 -17.83
CA ALA A 273 10.05 -2.83 -17.60
C ALA A 273 10.71 -1.79 -18.50
N SER A 274 10.31 -1.75 -19.78
CA SER A 274 10.82 -0.77 -20.75
C SER A 274 10.48 0.67 -20.36
N ARG A 275 9.26 0.91 -19.90
CA ARG A 275 8.80 2.23 -19.43
C ARG A 275 9.48 2.64 -18.13
N MET A 276 9.73 1.69 -17.24
CA MET A 276 10.43 1.94 -15.98
C MET A 276 11.86 2.43 -16.16
N ALA A 277 12.51 2.14 -17.30
CA ALA A 277 13.86 2.67 -17.60
C ALA A 277 13.91 4.21 -17.54
N THR A 278 12.82 4.87 -17.89
CA THR A 278 12.67 6.34 -17.86
C THR A 278 11.48 6.80 -17.05
N PHE A 279 10.89 5.94 -16.25
CA PHE A 279 9.66 6.20 -15.48
C PHE A 279 8.48 6.71 -16.32
N ASP A 280 8.37 6.24 -17.58
CA ASP A 280 7.36 6.65 -18.54
C ASP A 280 5.99 6.01 -18.28
N ILE A 281 5.43 6.29 -17.11
CA ILE A 281 4.15 5.81 -16.60
C ILE A 281 3.36 7.01 -16.10
N ASP A 282 2.08 7.12 -16.47
CA ASP A 282 1.20 8.21 -16.03
C ASP A 282 1.08 8.22 -14.50
N GLY A 283 1.15 9.40 -13.89
CA GLY A 283 1.15 9.57 -12.44
C GLY A 283 2.51 9.31 -11.77
N VAL A 284 3.50 8.83 -12.52
CA VAL A 284 4.88 8.64 -12.07
C VAL A 284 5.82 9.61 -12.82
N ARG A 285 5.67 9.70 -14.14
CA ARG A 285 6.50 10.54 -15.03
C ARG A 285 6.59 11.98 -14.53
N GLU A 286 5.49 12.52 -14.07
CA GLU A 286 5.37 13.91 -13.62
C GLU A 286 6.27 14.25 -12.43
N TYR A 287 6.68 13.24 -11.67
CA TYR A 287 7.53 13.37 -10.48
C TYR A 287 8.95 12.85 -10.68
N SER A 288 9.27 12.33 -11.88
CA SER A 288 10.54 11.64 -12.17
C SER A 288 11.68 12.57 -12.56
N GLU A 289 11.42 13.85 -12.80
CA GLU A 289 12.45 14.84 -13.17
C GLU A 289 13.56 14.88 -12.10
N GLY A 290 14.80 14.77 -12.54
CA GLY A 290 15.97 14.70 -11.64
C GLY A 290 16.30 13.32 -11.08
N TYR A 291 15.48 12.30 -11.36
CA TYR A 291 15.70 10.90 -10.93
C TYR A 291 16.03 9.96 -12.10
N LEU A 292 15.98 10.46 -13.32
CA LEU A 292 16.34 9.70 -14.51
C LEU A 292 17.84 9.31 -14.51
N GLY A 293 18.14 8.16 -15.11
CA GLY A 293 19.53 7.70 -15.26
C GLY A 293 20.21 7.18 -13.99
N ARG A 294 19.47 7.00 -12.90
CA ARG A 294 20.03 6.52 -11.63
C ARG A 294 20.12 5.01 -11.50
N TYR A 295 19.59 4.25 -12.44
CA TYR A 295 19.74 2.79 -12.45
C TYR A 295 21.21 2.41 -12.60
N HIS A 296 21.61 1.35 -11.90
CA HIS A 296 22.95 0.78 -12.02
C HIS A 296 22.87 -0.74 -12.00
N THR A 297 23.74 -1.37 -12.76
CA THR A 297 23.88 -2.82 -12.81
C THR A 297 25.35 -3.14 -12.72
N THR A 298 25.73 -4.04 -11.82
CA THR A 298 27.13 -4.42 -11.63
C THR A 298 27.55 -5.47 -12.67
N PHE A 299 28.64 -5.18 -13.35
CA PHE A 299 29.27 -6.07 -14.31
C PHE A 299 30.71 -6.35 -13.94
N TYR A 300 31.16 -7.54 -14.31
CA TYR A 300 32.59 -7.90 -14.35
C TYR A 300 33.05 -7.97 -15.79
N THR A 301 34.25 -7.47 -16.07
CA THR A 301 34.86 -7.61 -17.38
C THR A 301 35.50 -9.00 -17.51
N SER A 302 35.13 -9.73 -18.56
CA SER A 302 35.71 -11.04 -18.89
C SER A 302 36.12 -11.05 -20.37
N GLY A 303 37.39 -10.70 -20.65
CA GLY A 303 37.85 -10.52 -22.01
C GLY A 303 37.14 -9.38 -22.73
N GLU A 304 36.47 -9.69 -23.83
CA GLU A 304 35.66 -8.74 -24.61
C GLU A 304 34.21 -8.65 -24.16
N TYR A 305 33.81 -9.40 -23.13
CA TYR A 305 32.44 -9.48 -22.64
C TYR A 305 32.27 -8.79 -21.31
N TYR A 306 31.06 -8.29 -21.07
CA TYR A 306 30.61 -7.84 -19.77
C TYR A 306 29.73 -8.92 -19.16
N GLN A 307 30.17 -9.50 -18.06
CA GLN A 307 29.37 -10.48 -17.33
C GLN A 307 28.62 -9.78 -16.19
N MET A 308 27.30 -9.91 -16.17
CA MET A 308 26.49 -9.42 -15.05
C MET A 308 26.87 -10.16 -13.77
N ALA A 309 27.02 -9.41 -12.68
CA ALA A 309 27.22 -10.01 -11.36
C ALA A 309 26.04 -10.93 -11.03
N TYR A 310 26.32 -12.12 -10.52
CA TYR A 310 25.27 -13.10 -10.17
C TYR A 310 24.17 -12.52 -9.29
N ALA A 311 24.54 -11.69 -8.31
CA ALA A 311 23.61 -11.02 -7.41
C ALA A 311 22.65 -10.02 -8.12
N ASN A 312 22.93 -9.64 -9.36
CA ASN A 312 22.11 -8.74 -10.17
C ASN A 312 21.38 -9.47 -11.30
N CYS A 313 21.50 -10.79 -11.43
CA CYS A 313 20.74 -11.54 -12.42
C CYS A 313 19.25 -11.40 -12.14
N PRO A 314 18.42 -11.11 -13.16
CA PRO A 314 17.01 -10.87 -12.94
C PRO A 314 16.29 -12.14 -12.50
N GLU A 315 15.53 -12.02 -11.41
CA GLU A 315 14.52 -13.02 -11.02
C GLU A 315 13.30 -12.93 -11.96
N THR A 316 12.39 -13.89 -11.89
CA THR A 316 11.12 -13.82 -12.62
C THR A 316 10.41 -12.50 -12.32
N THR A 317 10.00 -11.77 -13.35
CA THR A 317 9.40 -10.41 -13.28
C THR A 317 10.36 -9.27 -12.92
N GLY A 318 11.58 -9.56 -12.51
CA GLY A 318 12.63 -8.55 -12.30
C GLY A 318 13.26 -8.13 -13.64
N PHE A 319 13.94 -7.00 -13.63
CA PHE A 319 14.63 -6.49 -14.82
C PHE A 319 15.85 -5.64 -14.42
N ASN A 320 16.75 -5.45 -15.37
CA ASN A 320 17.88 -4.55 -15.25
C ASN A 320 17.77 -3.43 -16.30
N VAL A 321 18.22 -2.25 -15.92
CA VAL A 321 18.41 -1.13 -16.84
C VAL A 321 19.91 -0.91 -17.02
N ILE A 322 20.37 -1.02 -18.26
CA ILE A 322 21.79 -0.94 -18.60
C ILE A 322 22.02 0.32 -19.41
N PRO A 323 22.68 1.35 -18.85
CA PRO A 323 23.03 2.55 -19.59
C PRO A 323 24.02 2.22 -20.71
N LEU A 324 23.74 2.72 -21.90
CA LEU A 324 24.64 2.62 -23.04
C LEU A 324 25.30 3.97 -23.29
N ASN A 325 26.64 4.01 -23.34
CA ASN A 325 27.37 5.20 -23.71
C ASN A 325 27.34 5.36 -25.24
N VAL A 326 26.39 6.15 -25.72
CA VAL A 326 26.27 6.47 -27.17
C VAL A 326 26.95 7.82 -27.42
N PRO A 327 27.90 7.93 -28.37
CA PRO A 327 28.52 9.20 -28.70
C PRO A 327 27.50 10.21 -29.26
N ASP A 328 27.68 11.50 -28.93
CA ASP A 328 26.78 12.59 -29.29
C ASP A 328 26.79 12.94 -30.78
N ALA A 329 27.67 12.35 -31.61
CA ALA A 329 27.86 12.77 -32.98
C ALA A 329 27.54 11.68 -34.02
N GLY A 330 26.63 12.00 -34.93
CA GLY A 330 26.34 11.24 -36.13
C GLY A 330 25.21 10.22 -35.99
N ASN A 331 24.80 9.62 -37.10
CA ASN A 331 23.86 8.51 -37.12
C ASN A 331 24.60 7.22 -36.74
N MET A 332 24.30 6.66 -35.58
CA MET A 332 24.94 5.43 -35.11
C MET A 332 23.89 4.35 -34.87
N VAL A 333 24.29 3.12 -35.14
CA VAL A 333 23.56 1.91 -34.74
C VAL A 333 24.33 1.28 -33.61
N VAL A 334 23.66 1.11 -32.46
CA VAL A 334 24.19 0.35 -31.34
C VAL A 334 23.64 -1.06 -31.45
N ALA A 335 24.51 -2.05 -31.58
CA ALA A 335 24.16 -3.45 -31.50
C ALA A 335 24.58 -3.99 -30.13
N ALA A 336 23.69 -4.72 -29.48
CA ALA A 336 23.99 -5.41 -28.24
C ALA A 336 23.64 -6.90 -28.42
N ASP A 337 24.60 -7.75 -28.15
CA ASP A 337 24.43 -9.19 -28.18
C ASP A 337 24.27 -9.70 -26.74
N PHE A 338 23.16 -10.35 -26.44
CA PHE A 338 22.91 -10.95 -25.14
C PHE A 338 23.02 -12.47 -25.21
N VAL A 339 23.82 -13.03 -24.34
CA VAL A 339 23.94 -14.49 -24.16
C VAL A 339 23.43 -14.83 -22.77
N GLY A 340 22.34 -15.57 -22.70
CA GLY A 340 21.87 -16.17 -21.46
C GLY A 340 22.79 -17.33 -21.07
N LEU A 341 23.22 -17.36 -19.81
CA LEU A 341 23.90 -18.54 -19.28
C LEU A 341 22.82 -19.52 -18.81
N GLU A 342 22.92 -20.77 -19.22
CA GLU A 342 22.06 -21.82 -18.67
C GLU A 342 22.33 -21.92 -17.16
N PRO A 343 21.29 -22.04 -16.32
CA PRO A 343 21.51 -22.35 -14.92
C PRO A 343 22.22 -23.70 -14.82
N GLY A 344 23.40 -23.67 -14.21
CA GLY A 344 24.21 -24.87 -13.98
C GLY A 344 23.62 -25.75 -12.87
#